data_fc9043bf1ce8cb1c02bb2293cb1f516e
#
_entry.id   fc9043bf1ce8cb1c02bb2293cb1f516e
#
_cell.length_a   1.000
_cell.length_b   1.000
_cell.length_c   1.000
_cell.angle_alpha   90.00
_cell.angle_beta   90.00
_cell.angle_gamma   90.00
#
_symmetry.space_group_name_H-M   'P 1'
#
loop_
_entity.id
_entity.type
_entity.pdbx_description
1 polymer ?
#
loop_
_entity_poly.entity_id
_entity_poly.type
_entity_poly.pdbx_seq_one_letter_code
_entity_poly.pdbx_strand_id
1 'polypeptide(L)'
;NHLEGHALTARLTDNIKYPYLLLLVSGGHTQIISVLEYGKYVRLSSTLDDAAGETFDKAAKILDIGFPGGPMIEKMAIDGDPKSFNLPKPMYNSKNPNFSFSGLKTAFNQTVTRNKLNKTVVKNLCASIQKSISDCLVDRTKFAISKFKEMVDNETKIKLVVAGGVASNLF
;
A
#
# COMPACT_ATOMS: atom_id res chain seq x y z
N ASN A 1 -22.13 -4.72 1.18
CA ASN A 1 -20.81 -5.35 1.15
C ASN A 1 -19.75 -4.37 1.71
N HIS A 2 -18.85 -4.85 2.59
CA HIS A 2 -17.82 -4.02 3.23
C HIS A 2 -16.94 -3.25 2.21
N LEU A 3 -16.49 -3.93 1.15
CA LEU A 3 -15.69 -3.32 0.09
C LEU A 3 -16.47 -2.24 -0.70
N GLU A 4 -17.75 -2.46 -0.89
CA GLU A 4 -18.63 -1.48 -1.52
C GLU A 4 -18.80 -0.23 -0.65
N GLY A 5 -18.88 -0.40 0.68
CA GLY A 5 -18.86 0.73 1.63
C GLY A 5 -17.62 1.61 1.42
N HIS A 6 -16.43 1.03 1.36
CA HIS A 6 -15.20 1.78 1.06
C HIS A 6 -15.22 2.43 -0.34
N ALA A 7 -15.75 1.72 -1.35
CA ALA A 7 -15.84 2.27 -2.69
C ALA A 7 -16.77 3.51 -2.77
N LEU A 8 -17.86 3.50 -2.03
CA LEU A 8 -18.87 4.55 -2.08
C LEU A 8 -18.60 5.71 -1.10
N THR A 9 -17.79 5.53 -0.07
CA THR A 9 -17.52 6.56 0.95
C THR A 9 -17.09 7.89 0.32
N ALA A 10 -16.13 7.88 -0.60
CA ALA A 10 -15.65 9.09 -1.26
C ALA A 10 -16.73 9.84 -2.08
N ARG A 11 -17.81 9.17 -2.47
CA ARG A 11 -18.95 9.81 -3.10
C ARG A 11 -19.82 10.60 -2.11
N LEU A 12 -19.87 10.11 -0.87
CA LEU A 12 -20.62 10.78 0.19
C LEU A 12 -19.85 11.97 0.76
N THR A 13 -18.52 11.81 0.93
CA THR A 13 -17.68 12.86 1.55
C THR A 13 -17.23 13.93 0.55
N ASP A 14 -16.87 13.54 -0.67
CA ASP A 14 -16.20 14.39 -1.66
C ASP A 14 -16.97 14.56 -2.96
N ASN A 15 -18.20 14.05 -3.03
CA ASN A 15 -19.07 14.09 -4.20
C ASN A 15 -18.40 13.62 -5.52
N ILE A 16 -17.53 12.60 -5.43
CA ILE A 16 -16.81 12.08 -6.59
C ILE A 16 -17.78 11.40 -7.56
N LYS A 17 -17.75 11.83 -8.82
CA LYS A 17 -18.56 11.25 -9.90
C LYS A 17 -17.83 10.06 -10.53
N TYR A 18 -18.60 9.07 -10.97
CA TYR A 18 -18.10 7.94 -11.76
C TYR A 18 -17.53 8.40 -13.12
N PRO A 19 -16.65 7.63 -13.75
CA PRO A 19 -15.90 6.55 -13.16
C PRO A 19 -14.68 7.04 -12.35
N TYR A 20 -14.11 6.18 -11.48
CA TYR A 20 -12.87 6.45 -10.73
C TYR A 20 -12.16 5.14 -10.36
N LEU A 21 -10.86 5.24 -10.03
CA LEU A 21 -10.09 4.16 -9.42
C LEU A 21 -10.15 4.27 -7.90
N LEU A 22 -10.28 3.13 -7.23
CA LEU A 22 -10.14 3.00 -5.79
C LEU A 22 -8.89 2.17 -5.48
N LEU A 23 -7.92 2.73 -4.75
CA LEU A 23 -6.87 2.00 -4.07
C LEU A 23 -7.32 1.78 -2.62
N LEU A 24 -7.67 0.54 -2.29
CA LEU A 24 -8.03 0.14 -0.93
C LEU A 24 -6.82 -0.49 -0.24
N VAL A 25 -6.33 0.15 0.84
CA VAL A 25 -5.15 -0.27 1.61
C VAL A 25 -5.49 -0.30 3.10
N SER A 26 -5.58 -1.50 3.65
CA SER A 26 -5.93 -1.72 5.07
C SER A 26 -5.10 -2.86 5.68
N GLY A 27 -5.39 -3.22 6.94
CA GLY A 27 -4.80 -4.38 7.60
C GLY A 27 -5.08 -5.69 6.87
N GLY A 28 -6.27 -5.86 6.28
CA GLY A 28 -6.69 -7.10 5.63
C GLY A 28 -6.80 -7.02 4.10
N HIS A 29 -6.74 -5.83 3.50
CA HIS A 29 -6.94 -5.66 2.07
C HIS A 29 -5.90 -4.74 1.43
N THR A 30 -5.39 -5.16 0.27
CA THR A 30 -4.64 -4.31 -0.65
C THR A 30 -5.12 -4.63 -2.05
N GLN A 31 -5.96 -3.73 -2.62
CA GLN A 31 -6.64 -3.95 -3.90
C GLN A 31 -6.77 -2.65 -4.67
N ILE A 32 -6.81 -2.76 -6.00
CA ILE A 32 -7.21 -1.66 -6.88
C ILE A 32 -8.46 -2.07 -7.65
N ILE A 33 -9.47 -1.23 -7.54
CA ILE A 33 -10.81 -1.48 -8.10
C ILE A 33 -11.18 -0.31 -9.03
N SER A 34 -11.58 -0.64 -10.24
CA SER A 34 -12.27 0.28 -11.14
C SER A 34 -13.73 0.37 -10.74
N VAL A 35 -14.18 1.57 -10.39
CA VAL A 35 -15.57 1.86 -10.02
C VAL A 35 -16.19 2.62 -11.21
N LEU A 36 -16.84 1.88 -12.10
CA LEU A 36 -17.39 2.42 -13.36
C LEU A 36 -18.72 3.14 -13.15
N GLU A 37 -19.61 2.50 -12.38
CA GLU A 37 -20.91 3.02 -11.97
C GLU A 37 -21.38 2.29 -10.70
N TYR A 38 -22.53 2.67 -10.16
CA TYR A 38 -23.13 1.96 -9.03
C TYR A 38 -23.35 0.48 -9.39
N GLY A 39 -22.86 -0.42 -8.55
CA GLY A 39 -22.97 -1.87 -8.77
C GLY A 39 -22.00 -2.45 -9.82
N LYS A 40 -21.23 -1.63 -10.54
CA LYS A 40 -20.31 -2.09 -11.58
C LYS A 40 -18.83 -1.85 -11.17
N TYR A 41 -18.25 -2.87 -10.58
CA TYR A 41 -16.90 -2.87 -10.05
C TYR A 41 -16.02 -3.89 -10.77
N VAL A 42 -14.82 -3.48 -11.15
CA VAL A 42 -13.82 -4.39 -11.76
C VAL A 42 -12.55 -4.34 -10.93
N ARG A 43 -12.18 -5.48 -10.32
CA ARG A 43 -10.92 -5.59 -9.58
C ARG A 43 -9.76 -5.72 -10.57
N LEU A 44 -8.90 -4.70 -10.61
CA LEU A 44 -7.73 -4.64 -11.47
C LEU A 44 -6.49 -5.28 -10.83
N SER A 45 -6.41 -5.21 -9.50
CA SER A 45 -5.27 -5.71 -8.73
C SER A 45 -5.70 -6.16 -7.33
N SER A 46 -5.01 -7.14 -6.78
CA SER A 46 -5.17 -7.60 -5.39
C SER A 46 -3.83 -8.11 -4.88
N THR A 47 -3.64 -8.12 -3.56
CA THR A 47 -2.48 -8.83 -3.01
C THR A 47 -2.63 -10.35 -3.20
N LEU A 48 -1.50 -11.00 -3.50
CA LEU A 48 -1.40 -12.47 -3.63
C LEU A 48 -1.13 -13.15 -2.28
N ASP A 49 -0.71 -12.36 -1.30
CA ASP A 49 -0.28 -12.84 0.00
C ASP A 49 -0.67 -11.83 1.10
N ASP A 50 0.27 -11.35 1.91
CA ASP A 50 0.02 -10.38 2.97
C ASP A 50 -0.56 -9.06 2.41
N ALA A 51 -1.45 -8.41 3.14
CA ALA A 51 -1.86 -7.03 2.87
C ALA A 51 -0.77 -6.03 3.31
N ALA A 52 -0.79 -4.81 2.77
CA ALA A 52 0.17 -3.77 3.14
C ALA A 52 0.14 -3.45 4.64
N GLY A 53 -1.06 -3.30 5.24
CA GLY A 53 -1.20 -3.06 6.67
C GLY A 53 -0.71 -4.22 7.52
N GLU A 54 -1.01 -5.45 7.14
CA GLU A 54 -0.48 -6.65 7.78
C GLU A 54 1.06 -6.70 7.71
N THR A 55 1.65 -6.23 6.61
CA THR A 55 3.11 -6.13 6.45
C THR A 55 3.71 -5.13 7.43
N PHE A 56 3.06 -3.97 7.63
CA PHE A 56 3.44 -3.00 8.67
C PHE A 56 3.35 -3.61 10.06
N ASP A 57 2.27 -4.33 10.39
CA ASP A 57 2.09 -4.95 11.70
C ASP A 57 3.15 -6.02 11.98
N LYS A 58 3.46 -6.86 10.98
CA LYS A 58 4.52 -7.87 11.08
C LYS A 58 5.90 -7.23 11.24
N ALA A 59 6.20 -6.13 10.55
CA ALA A 59 7.45 -5.41 10.68
C ALA A 59 7.59 -4.77 12.07
N ALA A 60 6.55 -4.13 12.58
CA ALA A 60 6.52 -3.56 13.92
C ALA A 60 6.74 -4.63 15.01
N LYS A 61 6.12 -5.81 14.83
CA LYS A 61 6.31 -6.95 15.71
C LYS A 61 7.75 -7.48 15.70
N ILE A 62 8.41 -7.53 14.52
CA ILE A 62 9.82 -7.94 14.41
C ILE A 62 10.74 -6.97 15.16
N LEU A 63 10.43 -5.67 15.15
CA LEU A 63 11.19 -4.62 15.85
C LEU A 63 10.78 -4.44 17.32
N ASP A 64 9.71 -5.11 17.77
CA ASP A 64 9.12 -4.96 19.12
C ASP A 64 8.77 -3.49 19.46
N ILE A 65 8.16 -2.77 18.51
CA ILE A 65 7.83 -1.34 18.67
C ILE A 65 6.35 -1.05 18.91
N GLY A 66 5.52 -2.10 19.04
CA GLY A 66 4.12 -1.98 19.43
C GLY A 66 3.11 -2.20 18.30
N PHE A 67 1.81 -1.97 18.62
CA PHE A 67 0.68 -2.19 17.73
C PHE A 67 -0.34 -1.01 17.89
N PRO A 68 -1.03 -0.59 16.83
CA PRO A 68 -0.96 -1.05 15.43
C PRO A 68 0.36 -0.65 14.76
N GLY A 69 0.90 -1.53 13.89
CA GLY A 69 2.25 -1.40 13.34
C GLY A 69 2.42 -0.21 12.40
N GLY A 70 1.43 0.10 11.56
CA GLY A 70 1.51 1.23 10.63
C GLY A 70 1.87 2.55 11.30
N PRO A 71 1.08 3.04 12.26
CA PRO A 71 1.39 4.28 13.00
C PRO A 71 2.72 4.24 13.75
N MET A 72 3.10 3.09 14.31
CA MET A 72 4.37 2.94 15.02
C MET A 72 5.57 3.05 14.07
N ILE A 73 5.52 2.35 12.92
CA ILE A 73 6.54 2.45 11.88
C ILE A 73 6.64 3.88 11.36
N GLU A 74 5.51 4.52 11.04
CA GLU A 74 5.46 5.91 10.55
C GLU A 74 6.15 6.87 11.52
N LYS A 75 5.77 6.83 12.81
CA LYS A 75 6.36 7.67 13.85
C LYS A 75 7.88 7.46 13.98
N MET A 76 8.34 6.21 13.93
CA MET A 76 9.77 5.90 14.04
C MET A 76 10.54 6.28 12.78
N ALA A 77 9.90 6.27 11.61
CA ALA A 77 10.50 6.57 10.31
C ALA A 77 10.80 8.06 10.10
N ILE A 78 10.16 8.98 10.84
CA ILE A 78 10.26 10.45 10.63
C ILE A 78 11.71 10.92 10.48
N ASP A 79 12.60 10.48 11.36
CA ASP A 79 14.02 10.86 11.34
C ASP A 79 14.92 9.75 10.75
N GLY A 80 14.35 8.78 10.06
CA GLY A 80 15.08 7.66 9.45
C GLY A 80 15.47 7.93 8.01
N ASP A 81 16.57 7.36 7.55
CA ASP A 81 16.95 7.36 6.14
C ASP A 81 16.30 6.18 5.40
N PRO A 82 15.36 6.44 4.46
CA PRO A 82 14.67 5.40 3.71
C PRO A 82 15.56 4.65 2.71
N LYS A 83 16.80 5.09 2.50
CA LYS A 83 17.78 4.46 1.60
C LYS A 83 18.83 3.63 2.34
N SER A 84 18.85 3.66 3.66
CA SER A 84 19.84 2.95 4.48
C SER A 84 19.82 1.43 4.30
N PHE A 85 18.65 0.85 4.02
CA PHE A 85 18.50 -0.58 3.78
C PHE A 85 17.82 -0.83 2.45
N ASN A 86 18.50 -1.57 1.56
CA ASN A 86 17.93 -1.94 0.27
C ASN A 86 17.00 -3.16 0.43
N LEU A 87 15.74 -2.89 0.75
CA LEU A 87 14.71 -3.92 0.85
C LEU A 87 14.09 -4.22 -0.53
N PRO A 88 13.69 -5.47 -0.78
CA PRO A 88 13.06 -5.84 -2.04
C PRO A 88 11.72 -5.10 -2.23
N LYS A 89 11.36 -4.92 -3.49
CA LYS A 89 10.07 -4.36 -3.92
C LYS A 89 9.35 -5.44 -4.74
N PRO A 90 8.63 -6.36 -4.10
CA PRO A 90 7.97 -7.43 -4.82
C PRO A 90 7.02 -6.89 -5.89
N MET A 91 6.96 -7.57 -7.04
CA MET A 91 6.16 -7.19 -8.21
C MET A 91 6.50 -5.84 -8.87
N TYR A 92 7.53 -5.13 -8.42
CA TYR A 92 7.95 -3.87 -9.02
C TYR A 92 8.36 -4.07 -10.50
N ASN A 93 7.86 -3.22 -11.40
CA ASN A 93 8.02 -3.34 -12.86
C ASN A 93 7.52 -4.68 -13.46
N SER A 94 6.73 -5.46 -12.75
CA SER A 94 6.15 -6.71 -13.26
C SER A 94 4.98 -6.44 -14.21
N LYS A 95 4.79 -7.36 -15.18
CA LYS A 95 3.57 -7.40 -15.99
C LYS A 95 2.36 -7.95 -15.22
N ASN A 96 2.57 -8.61 -14.08
CA ASN A 96 1.50 -9.06 -13.20
C ASN A 96 0.89 -7.84 -12.48
N PRO A 97 -0.43 -7.62 -12.55
CA PRO A 97 -1.07 -6.46 -11.92
C PRO A 97 -1.08 -6.51 -10.39
N ASN A 98 -0.88 -7.67 -9.80
CA ASN A 98 -1.11 -7.91 -8.38
C ASN A 98 0.03 -7.39 -7.50
N PHE A 99 -0.28 -7.19 -6.21
CA PHE A 99 0.69 -6.92 -5.16
C PHE A 99 1.22 -8.22 -4.56
N SER A 100 2.39 -8.14 -3.89
CA SER A 100 2.92 -9.16 -3.01
C SER A 100 3.81 -8.50 -1.96
N PHE A 101 3.74 -8.95 -0.71
CA PHE A 101 4.52 -8.40 0.40
C PHE A 101 5.22 -9.46 1.26
N SER A 102 4.91 -10.75 1.11
CA SER A 102 5.49 -11.81 1.93
C SER A 102 7.00 -11.90 1.81
N GLY A 103 7.55 -11.71 0.61
CA GLY A 103 9.00 -11.67 0.37
C GLY A 103 9.68 -10.47 1.07
N LEU A 104 9.01 -9.34 1.15
CA LEU A 104 9.48 -8.15 1.85
C LEU A 104 9.60 -8.40 3.35
N LYS A 105 8.59 -9.04 3.99
CA LYS A 105 8.65 -9.43 5.40
C LYS A 105 9.87 -10.30 5.71
N THR A 106 10.12 -11.32 4.87
CA THR A 106 11.26 -12.24 5.06
C THR A 106 12.60 -11.51 4.97
N ALA A 107 12.76 -10.66 3.95
CA ALA A 107 13.97 -9.85 3.77
C ALA A 107 14.17 -8.86 4.93
N PHE A 108 13.09 -8.24 5.40
CA PHE A 108 13.11 -7.34 6.55
C PHE A 108 13.60 -8.04 7.82
N ASN A 109 13.03 -9.21 8.13
CA ASN A 109 13.45 -10.00 9.28
C ASN A 109 14.94 -10.38 9.21
N GLN A 110 15.42 -10.82 8.05
CA GLN A 110 16.85 -11.12 7.84
C GLN A 110 17.73 -9.87 8.03
N THR A 111 17.27 -8.71 7.57
CA THR A 111 18.00 -7.46 7.74
C THR A 111 18.09 -7.07 9.22
N VAL A 112 16.98 -7.18 9.96
CA VAL A 112 16.96 -6.94 11.42
C VAL A 112 17.93 -7.86 12.15
N THR A 113 17.91 -9.17 11.85
CA THR A 113 18.76 -10.17 12.52
C THR A 113 20.25 -9.95 12.27
N ARG A 114 20.61 -9.41 11.08
CA ARG A 114 22.03 -9.17 10.70
C ARG A 114 22.61 -7.87 11.27
N ASN A 115 21.80 -7.00 11.85
CA ASN A 115 22.23 -5.69 12.32
C ASN A 115 22.13 -5.58 13.84
N LYS A 116 23.12 -4.94 14.47
CA LYS A 116 23.03 -4.58 15.89
C LYS A 116 22.04 -3.43 16.04
N LEU A 117 20.89 -3.70 16.64
CA LEU A 117 19.84 -2.70 16.80
C LEU A 117 20.29 -1.60 17.77
N ASN A 118 20.11 -0.36 17.33
CA ASN A 118 20.15 0.85 18.13
C ASN A 118 19.07 1.81 17.61
N LYS A 119 18.86 2.92 18.27
CA LYS A 119 17.80 3.89 17.95
C LYS A 119 17.86 4.36 16.48
N THR A 120 19.04 4.64 15.95
CA THR A 120 19.23 5.11 14.56
C THR A 120 18.93 3.99 13.56
N VAL A 121 19.44 2.78 13.80
CA VAL A 121 19.19 1.61 12.95
C VAL A 121 17.69 1.29 12.88
N VAL A 122 16.99 1.33 14.03
CA VAL A 122 15.53 1.09 14.06
C VAL A 122 14.78 2.15 13.26
N LYS A 123 15.10 3.45 13.37
CA LYS A 123 14.51 4.52 12.57
C LYS A 123 14.72 4.28 11.07
N ASN A 124 15.95 3.93 10.67
CA ASN A 124 16.29 3.67 9.28
C ASN A 124 15.57 2.42 8.74
N LEU A 125 15.43 1.37 9.53
CA LEU A 125 14.66 0.17 9.18
C LEU A 125 13.19 0.52 8.96
N CYS A 126 12.59 1.31 9.85
CA CYS A 126 11.22 1.78 9.71
C CYS A 126 11.04 2.62 8.43
N ALA A 127 11.94 3.56 8.17
CA ALA A 127 11.89 4.38 6.96
C ALA A 127 12.07 3.54 5.67
N SER A 128 12.98 2.57 5.69
CA SER A 128 13.26 1.72 4.53
C SER A 128 12.11 0.77 4.19
N ILE A 129 11.45 0.16 5.20
CA ILE A 129 10.30 -0.71 4.93
C ILE A 129 9.09 0.09 4.45
N GLN A 130 8.82 1.24 5.06
CA GLN A 130 7.75 2.15 4.64
C GLN A 130 7.94 2.58 3.18
N LYS A 131 9.17 2.97 2.81
CA LYS A 131 9.51 3.29 1.42
C LYS A 131 9.29 2.11 0.47
N SER A 132 9.70 0.90 0.84
CA SER A 132 9.53 -0.27 -0.01
C SER A 132 8.06 -0.59 -0.27
N ILE A 133 7.22 -0.54 0.78
CA ILE A 133 5.76 -0.71 0.65
C ILE A 133 5.17 0.37 -0.25
N SER A 134 5.52 1.64 -0.02
CA SER A 134 5.03 2.78 -0.81
C SER A 134 5.43 2.64 -2.29
N ASP A 135 6.69 2.29 -2.58
CA ASP A 135 7.16 2.09 -3.95
C ASP A 135 6.35 1.00 -4.68
N CYS A 136 6.01 -0.11 -4.00
CA CYS A 136 5.15 -1.15 -4.55
C CYS A 136 3.72 -0.64 -4.83
N LEU A 137 3.14 0.13 -3.89
CA LEU A 137 1.80 0.70 -4.06
C LEU A 137 1.76 1.68 -5.24
N VAL A 138 2.74 2.56 -5.34
CA VAL A 138 2.84 3.54 -6.44
C VAL A 138 3.00 2.84 -7.79
N ASP A 139 3.89 1.85 -7.88
CA ASP A 139 4.15 1.13 -9.11
C ASP A 139 2.90 0.39 -9.63
N ARG A 140 2.22 -0.36 -8.77
CA ARG A 140 0.99 -1.09 -9.13
C ARG A 140 -0.17 -0.14 -9.42
N THR A 141 -0.25 0.99 -8.75
CA THR A 141 -1.26 2.01 -9.05
C THR A 141 -1.03 2.62 -10.43
N LYS A 142 0.21 2.92 -10.83
CA LYS A 142 0.54 3.37 -12.19
C LYS A 142 0.12 2.33 -13.24
N PHE A 143 0.39 1.05 -12.99
CA PHE A 143 -0.06 -0.03 -13.86
C PHE A 143 -1.60 -0.07 -13.97
N ALA A 144 -2.30 0.01 -12.84
CA ALA A 144 -3.77 0.02 -12.83
C ALA A 144 -4.37 1.24 -13.53
N ILE A 145 -3.74 2.42 -13.41
CA ILE A 145 -4.14 3.63 -14.15
C ILE A 145 -4.05 3.40 -15.66
N SER A 146 -2.99 2.73 -16.15
CA SER A 146 -2.88 2.44 -17.58
C SER A 146 -4.00 1.50 -18.05
N LYS A 147 -4.35 0.49 -17.25
CA LYS A 147 -5.45 -0.42 -17.55
C LYS A 147 -6.83 0.24 -17.44
N PHE A 148 -7.00 1.13 -16.49
CA PHE A 148 -8.24 1.88 -16.36
C PHE A 148 -8.50 2.79 -17.56
N LYS A 149 -7.46 3.40 -18.15
CA LYS A 149 -7.56 4.20 -19.37
C LYS A 149 -8.11 3.40 -20.56
N GLU A 150 -7.81 2.12 -20.63
CA GLU A 150 -8.34 1.23 -21.69
C GLU A 150 -9.85 0.92 -21.51
N MET A 151 -10.41 1.20 -20.32
CA MET A 151 -11.81 0.86 -19.94
C MET A 151 -12.77 2.05 -20.01
N VAL A 152 -12.25 3.27 -20.13
CA VAL A 152 -13.03 4.50 -20.11
C VAL A 152 -12.73 5.34 -21.35
N ASP A 153 -13.60 6.31 -21.66
CA ASP A 153 -13.38 7.20 -22.79
C ASP A 153 -12.14 8.06 -22.60
N ASN A 154 -11.45 8.35 -23.70
CA ASN A 154 -10.18 9.11 -23.71
C ASN A 154 -10.30 10.51 -23.07
N GLU A 155 -11.47 11.11 -23.07
CA GLU A 155 -11.76 12.42 -22.46
C GLU A 155 -12.00 12.32 -20.95
N THR A 156 -12.13 11.11 -20.40
CA THR A 156 -12.44 10.90 -18.99
C THR A 156 -11.27 11.33 -18.11
N LYS A 157 -11.49 12.35 -17.27
CA LYS A 157 -10.54 12.75 -16.25
C LYS A 157 -10.39 11.64 -15.21
N ILE A 158 -9.18 11.08 -15.09
CA ILE A 158 -8.89 10.02 -14.13
C ILE A 158 -8.89 10.59 -12.71
N LYS A 159 -9.66 9.96 -11.84
CA LYS A 159 -9.73 10.24 -10.41
C LYS A 159 -9.24 9.00 -9.67
N LEU A 160 -8.38 9.21 -8.69
CA LEU A 160 -7.90 8.18 -7.78
C LEU A 160 -8.43 8.47 -6.38
N VAL A 161 -9.10 7.50 -5.81
CA VAL A 161 -9.53 7.49 -4.40
C VAL A 161 -8.60 6.54 -3.66
N VAL A 162 -8.08 6.96 -2.53
CA VAL A 162 -7.30 6.09 -1.63
C VAL A 162 -8.06 5.95 -0.32
N ALA A 163 -8.31 4.72 0.11
CA ALA A 163 -9.12 4.43 1.29
C ALA A 163 -8.52 3.27 2.11
N GLY A 164 -8.94 3.16 3.37
CA GLY A 164 -8.47 2.17 4.34
C GLY A 164 -7.47 2.75 5.33
N GLY A 165 -7.20 2.03 6.43
CA GLY A 165 -6.37 2.54 7.54
C GLY A 165 -4.94 2.91 7.15
N VAL A 166 -4.35 2.22 6.17
CA VAL A 166 -2.99 2.54 5.68
C VAL A 166 -2.97 3.83 4.86
N ALA A 167 -4.11 4.25 4.29
CA ALA A 167 -4.23 5.50 3.55
C ALA A 167 -4.01 6.77 4.41
N SER A 168 -4.04 6.65 5.73
CA SER A 168 -3.73 7.75 6.66
C SER A 168 -2.23 7.97 6.88
N ASN A 169 -1.36 7.07 6.40
CA ASN A 169 0.10 7.24 6.46
C ASN A 169 0.53 8.39 5.54
N LEU A 170 1.32 9.32 6.07
CA LEU A 170 1.69 10.57 5.40
C LEU A 170 3.01 10.52 4.62
N PHE A 171 3.60 9.33 4.49
CA PHE A 171 4.84 9.13 3.72
C PHE A 171 4.62 9.25 2.21
#